data_0f43813925adb111dc2923539d2e5baf
#
_entry.id   0f43813925adb111dc2923539d2e5baf
#
_cell.length_a   1.000
_cell.length_b   1.000
_cell.length_c   1.000
_cell.angle_alpha   90.00
_cell.angle_beta   90.00
_cell.angle_gamma   90.00
#
_symmetry.space_group_name_H-M   'P 1'
#
loop_
_entity.id
_entity.type
_entity.pdbx_description
1 polymer ?
#
loop_
_entity_poly.entity_id
_entity_poly.type
_entity_poly.pdbx_seq_one_letter_code
_entity_poly.pdbx_strand_id
1 'polypeptide(L)'
;RCQMHMTLEADYAVRIVEFLAEQGCKTDAHTIAEQTRVPLRFALKILRTLVSQDIIVSYKGAKGGYQLAHPAEEITLRQVIEAVEGPYVLNRCQHDEYTCGHTACRFHHVYNEISQLVREKLESVNFSAGTEKKKDT
;
A
#
# COMPACT_ATOMS: atom_id res chain seq x y z
N ARG A 1 -10.84 4.01 -13.93
CA ARG A 1 -12.03 3.84 -13.12
C ARG A 1 -11.83 4.42 -11.73
N CYS A 2 -12.53 5.51 -11.45
CA CYS A 2 -12.43 6.17 -10.15
C CYS A 2 -13.33 5.46 -9.16
N GLN A 3 -12.73 4.86 -8.15
CA GLN A 3 -13.46 4.24 -7.05
C GLN A 3 -13.05 4.92 -5.75
N MET A 4 -14.02 5.20 -4.90
CA MET A 4 -13.80 5.87 -3.62
C MET A 4 -13.40 4.89 -2.51
N HIS A 5 -13.29 3.62 -2.83
CA HIS A 5 -12.93 2.59 -1.85
C HIS A 5 -11.63 1.91 -2.24
N MET A 6 -10.97 1.33 -1.27
CA MET A 6 -9.74 0.57 -1.46
C MET A 6 -10.03 -0.70 -2.26
N THR A 7 -9.17 -1.00 -3.25
CA THR A 7 -9.30 -2.24 -4.01
C THR A 7 -8.87 -3.43 -3.16
N LEU A 8 -9.27 -4.64 -3.59
CA LEU A 8 -8.86 -5.86 -2.93
C LEU A 8 -7.33 -6.04 -2.95
N GLU A 9 -6.69 -5.67 -4.06
CA GLU A 9 -5.23 -5.74 -4.17
C GLU A 9 -4.53 -4.83 -3.17
N ALA A 10 -5.05 -3.62 -2.95
CA ALA A 10 -4.50 -2.70 -1.96
C ALA A 10 -4.68 -3.24 -0.54
N ASP A 11 -5.84 -3.82 -0.24
CA ASP A 11 -6.08 -4.45 1.06
C ASP A 11 -5.10 -5.60 1.30
N TYR A 12 -4.88 -6.44 0.30
CA TYR A 12 -3.91 -7.53 0.39
C TYR A 12 -2.49 -7.01 0.60
N ALA A 13 -2.12 -5.94 -0.11
CA ALA A 13 -0.79 -5.34 0.02
C ALA A 13 -0.56 -4.80 1.43
N VAL A 14 -1.55 -4.13 2.00
CA VAL A 14 -1.47 -3.61 3.37
C VAL A 14 -1.30 -4.75 4.38
N ARG A 15 -2.07 -5.83 4.23
CA ARG A 15 -1.96 -7.01 5.10
C ARG A 15 -0.57 -7.63 5.03
N ILE A 16 -0.02 -7.75 3.82
CA ILE A 16 1.31 -8.34 3.61
C ILE A 16 2.39 -7.50 4.27
N VAL A 17 2.37 -6.18 4.06
CA VAL A 17 3.37 -5.28 4.64
C VAL A 17 3.25 -5.27 6.17
N GLU A 18 2.04 -5.24 6.70
CA GLU A 18 1.83 -5.30 8.15
C GLU A 18 2.38 -6.60 8.74
N PHE A 19 2.12 -7.73 8.08
CA PHE A 19 2.64 -9.02 8.51
C PHE A 19 4.19 -9.03 8.51
N LEU A 20 4.81 -8.50 7.46
CA LEU A 20 6.27 -8.44 7.38
C LEU A 20 6.85 -7.51 8.44
N ALA A 21 6.15 -6.42 8.77
CA ALA A 21 6.55 -5.51 9.83
C ALA A 21 6.52 -6.21 11.19
N GLU A 22 5.51 -7.03 11.44
CA GLU A 22 5.39 -7.79 12.68
C GLU A 22 6.45 -8.89 12.80
N GLN A 23 6.79 -9.54 11.70
CA GLN A 23 7.76 -10.63 11.70
C GLN A 23 9.20 -10.14 11.95
N GLY A 24 9.57 -9.02 11.36
CA GLY A 24 10.91 -8.47 11.51
C GLY A 24 12.03 -9.32 10.90
N CYS A 25 11.69 -10.35 10.13
CA CYS A 25 12.66 -11.23 9.50
C CYS A 25 12.16 -11.71 8.13
N LYS A 26 13.05 -12.34 7.36
CA LYS A 26 12.69 -12.86 6.04
C LYS A 26 11.63 -13.95 6.17
N THR A 27 10.61 -13.88 5.31
CA THR A 27 9.52 -14.84 5.28
C THR A 27 9.24 -15.22 3.82
N ASP A 28 9.06 -16.51 3.57
CA ASP A 28 8.79 -17.01 2.22
C ASP A 28 7.35 -16.68 1.77
N ALA A 29 7.12 -16.72 0.46
CA ALA A 29 5.83 -16.35 -0.12
C ALA A 29 4.68 -17.24 0.34
N HIS A 30 4.92 -18.54 0.51
CA HIS A 30 3.88 -19.47 0.97
C HIS A 30 3.42 -19.15 2.39
N THR A 31 4.35 -18.88 3.29
CA THR A 31 4.04 -18.48 4.67
C THR A 31 3.30 -17.16 4.70
N ILE A 32 3.76 -16.18 3.91
CA ILE A 32 3.09 -14.89 3.80
C ILE A 32 1.64 -15.06 3.35
N ALA A 33 1.42 -15.82 2.27
CA ALA A 33 0.09 -16.05 1.72
C ALA A 33 -0.83 -16.73 2.74
N GLU A 34 -0.31 -17.77 3.41
CA GLU A 34 -1.06 -18.51 4.42
C GLU A 34 -1.44 -17.66 5.62
N GLN A 35 -0.47 -16.94 6.18
CA GLN A 35 -0.69 -16.14 7.39
C GLN A 35 -1.55 -14.90 7.14
N THR A 36 -1.47 -14.32 5.96
CA THR A 36 -2.28 -13.15 5.60
C THR A 36 -3.62 -13.53 4.96
N ARG A 37 -3.83 -14.81 4.69
CA ARG A 37 -5.02 -15.33 4.02
C ARG A 37 -5.24 -14.71 2.64
N VAL A 38 -4.14 -14.51 1.94
CA VAL A 38 -4.13 -14.01 0.56
C VAL A 38 -3.83 -15.20 -0.35
N PRO A 39 -4.62 -15.42 -1.42
CA PRO A 39 -4.29 -16.51 -2.36
C PRO A 39 -2.88 -16.36 -2.91
N LEU A 40 -2.12 -17.47 -2.97
CA LEU A 40 -0.71 -17.44 -3.32
C LEU A 40 -0.40 -16.69 -4.61
N ARG A 41 -1.19 -16.88 -5.65
CA ARG A 41 -0.95 -16.21 -6.93
C ARG A 41 -1.09 -14.69 -6.84
N PHE A 42 -2.04 -14.22 -6.02
CA PHE A 42 -2.20 -12.79 -5.76
C PHE A 42 -1.06 -12.26 -4.88
N ALA A 43 -0.69 -13.05 -3.86
CA ALA A 43 0.44 -12.69 -3.01
C ALA A 43 1.72 -12.53 -3.82
N LEU A 44 2.01 -13.44 -4.74
CA LEU A 44 3.19 -13.36 -5.60
C LEU A 44 3.18 -12.12 -6.48
N LYS A 45 2.04 -11.77 -7.05
CA LYS A 45 1.88 -10.57 -7.87
C LYS A 45 2.13 -9.31 -7.04
N ILE A 46 1.52 -9.24 -5.86
CA ILE A 46 1.65 -8.09 -4.97
C ILE A 46 3.08 -7.95 -4.45
N LEU A 47 3.69 -9.06 -4.06
CA LEU A 47 5.09 -9.07 -3.60
C LEU A 47 6.03 -8.54 -4.69
N ARG A 48 5.80 -8.94 -5.93
CA ARG A 48 6.59 -8.44 -7.07
C ARG A 48 6.44 -6.93 -7.24
N THR A 49 5.21 -6.44 -7.13
CA THR A 49 4.94 -4.99 -7.20
C THR A 49 5.62 -4.24 -6.06
N LEU A 50 5.52 -4.75 -4.83
CA LEU A 50 6.15 -4.11 -3.67
C LEU A 50 7.66 -4.09 -3.78
N VAL A 51 8.26 -5.14 -4.33
CA VAL A 51 9.72 -5.18 -4.60
C VAL A 51 10.09 -4.10 -5.62
N SER A 52 9.32 -3.96 -6.70
CA SER A 52 9.58 -2.97 -7.73
C SER A 52 9.48 -1.54 -7.22
N GLN A 53 8.70 -1.31 -6.17
CA GLN A 53 8.53 0.01 -5.56
C GLN A 53 9.45 0.24 -4.35
N ASP A 54 10.41 -0.67 -4.14
CA ASP A 54 11.40 -0.55 -3.06
C ASP A 54 10.82 -0.57 -1.64
N ILE A 55 9.62 -1.12 -1.47
CA ILE A 55 8.97 -1.24 -0.16
C ILE A 55 9.49 -2.49 0.56
N ILE A 56 9.71 -3.57 -0.18
CA ILE A 56 10.25 -4.82 0.34
C ILE A 56 11.43 -5.27 -0.51
N VAL A 57 12.23 -6.18 0.04
CA VAL A 57 13.38 -6.79 -0.64
C VAL A 57 13.13 -8.29 -0.79
N SER A 58 13.53 -8.83 -1.93
CA SER A 58 13.46 -10.26 -2.22
C SER A 58 14.85 -10.89 -2.10
N TYR A 59 14.93 -12.00 -1.40
CA TYR A 59 16.17 -12.80 -1.29
C TYR A 59 15.94 -14.16 -1.92
N LYS A 60 16.88 -14.59 -2.73
CA LYS A 60 16.81 -15.89 -3.43
C LYS A 60 17.48 -17.00 -2.64
N GLY A 61 17.16 -18.25 -2.98
CA GLY A 61 17.78 -19.44 -2.41
C GLY A 61 16.95 -20.12 -1.33
N ALA A 62 17.53 -21.17 -0.73
CA ALA A 62 16.84 -21.99 0.27
C ALA A 62 16.48 -21.22 1.54
N LYS A 63 17.27 -20.19 1.86
CA LYS A 63 17.02 -19.29 2.99
C LYS A 63 16.48 -17.94 2.52
N GLY A 64 15.92 -17.91 1.30
CA GLY A 64 15.37 -16.69 0.74
C GLY A 64 14.00 -16.35 1.29
N GLY A 65 13.44 -15.30 0.78
CA GLY A 65 12.13 -14.80 1.17
C GLY A 65 12.03 -13.32 0.98
N TYR A 66 11.09 -12.71 1.68
CA TYR A 66 10.80 -11.29 1.58
C TYR A 66 10.91 -10.63 2.94
N GLN A 67 11.36 -9.39 2.93
CA GLN A 67 11.57 -8.60 4.14
C GLN A 67 11.36 -7.13 3.80
N LEU A 68 10.99 -6.30 4.77
CA LEU A 68 10.88 -4.86 4.54
C LEU A 68 12.22 -4.28 4.10
N ALA A 69 12.19 -3.40 3.10
CA ALA A 69 13.40 -2.71 2.62
C ALA A 69 13.82 -1.56 3.53
N HIS A 70 12.88 -1.05 4.34
CA HIS A 70 13.09 0.08 5.24
C HIS A 70 12.45 -0.22 6.58
N PRO A 71 12.82 0.51 7.65
CA PRO A 71 12.16 0.37 8.95
C PRO A 71 10.65 0.62 8.82
N ALA A 72 9.86 -0.13 9.61
CA ALA A 72 8.40 -0.05 9.53
C ALA A 72 7.86 1.37 9.76
N GLU A 73 8.52 2.16 10.60
CA GLU A 73 8.15 3.54 10.88
C GLU A 73 8.39 4.48 9.69
N GLU A 74 9.16 4.06 8.70
CA GLU A 74 9.43 4.85 7.49
C GLU A 74 8.51 4.49 6.33
N ILE A 75 7.78 3.36 6.44
CA ILE A 75 6.85 2.92 5.39
C ILE A 75 5.45 3.40 5.75
N THR A 76 4.86 4.25 4.91
CA THR A 76 3.54 4.81 5.15
C THR A 76 2.45 4.01 4.46
N LEU A 77 1.24 4.10 5.00
CA LEU A 77 0.06 3.46 4.41
C LEU A 77 -0.18 4.00 2.99
N ARG A 78 0.04 5.30 2.77
CA ARG A 78 -0.05 5.91 1.45
C ARG A 78 0.89 5.24 0.46
N GLN A 79 2.15 5.03 0.85
CA GLN A 79 3.17 4.45 0.00
C GLN A 79 2.76 3.05 -0.50
N VAL A 80 2.22 2.23 0.39
CA VAL A 80 1.80 0.87 0.06
C VAL A 80 0.57 0.88 -0.87
N ILE A 81 -0.44 1.68 -0.56
CA ILE A 81 -1.64 1.75 -1.38
C ILE A 81 -1.33 2.29 -2.77
N GLU A 82 -0.56 3.37 -2.87
CA GLU A 82 -0.20 3.97 -4.14
C GLU A 82 0.74 3.09 -4.98
N ALA A 83 1.52 2.22 -4.33
CA ALA A 83 2.37 1.25 -5.05
C ALA A 83 1.54 0.29 -5.89
N VAL A 84 0.35 -0.06 -5.42
CA VAL A 84 -0.54 -1.02 -6.08
C VAL A 84 -1.56 -0.32 -6.98
N GLU A 85 -2.13 0.77 -6.52
CA GLU A 85 -3.22 1.47 -7.22
C GLU A 85 -2.79 2.69 -8.02
N GLY A 86 -1.57 3.18 -7.78
CA GLY A 86 -1.14 4.47 -8.31
C GLY A 86 -1.58 5.63 -7.41
N PRO A 87 -1.27 6.87 -7.81
CA PRO A 87 -1.58 8.05 -7.00
C PRO A 87 -3.07 8.15 -6.67
N TYR A 88 -3.36 8.43 -5.40
CA TYR A 88 -4.74 8.55 -4.96
C TYR A 88 -5.38 9.82 -5.50
N VAL A 89 -6.49 9.65 -6.21
CA VAL A 89 -7.32 10.76 -6.70
C VAL A 89 -8.79 10.39 -6.52
N LEU A 90 -9.59 11.38 -6.12
CA LEU A 90 -11.00 11.15 -5.85
C LEU A 90 -11.83 11.06 -7.13
N ASN A 91 -11.47 11.81 -8.17
CA ASN A 91 -12.27 11.91 -9.38
C ASN A 91 -11.38 11.88 -10.62
N ARG A 92 -11.98 11.47 -11.74
CA ARG A 92 -11.33 11.36 -13.05
C ARG A 92 -10.67 12.66 -13.50
N CYS A 93 -11.26 13.79 -13.16
CA CYS A 93 -10.72 15.09 -13.56
C CYS A 93 -9.37 15.42 -12.90
N GLN A 94 -8.92 14.61 -11.93
CA GLN A 94 -7.62 14.77 -11.27
C GLN A 94 -6.54 13.90 -11.92
N HIS A 95 -6.89 13.05 -12.88
CA HIS A 95 -5.91 12.26 -13.63
C HIS A 95 -5.36 13.10 -14.78
N ASP A 96 -4.06 12.99 -15.02
CA ASP A 96 -3.34 13.76 -16.03
C ASP A 96 -3.89 13.52 -17.45
N GLU A 97 -4.36 12.33 -17.71
CA GLU A 97 -4.88 11.93 -19.01
C GLU A 97 -6.34 12.37 -19.26
N TYR A 98 -7.00 12.85 -18.22
CA TYR A 98 -8.41 13.24 -18.34
C TYR A 98 -8.55 14.72 -18.61
N THR A 99 -9.19 15.05 -19.73
CA THR A 99 -9.50 16.44 -20.08
C THR A 99 -10.96 16.73 -19.79
N CYS A 100 -11.18 17.54 -18.75
CA CYS A 100 -12.53 18.01 -18.43
C CYS A 100 -12.86 19.22 -19.30
N GLY A 101 -14.07 19.27 -19.87
CA GLY A 101 -14.51 20.40 -20.70
C GLY A 101 -14.74 21.69 -19.91
N HIS A 102 -14.62 21.65 -18.59
CA HIS A 102 -14.84 22.79 -17.71
C HIS A 102 -13.51 23.31 -17.17
N THR A 103 -13.08 24.48 -17.60
CA THR A 103 -11.83 25.10 -17.18
C THR A 103 -11.89 25.69 -15.78
N ALA A 104 -13.11 25.91 -15.25
CA ALA A 104 -13.31 26.51 -13.92
C ALA A 104 -14.40 25.76 -13.15
N CYS A 105 -14.19 24.46 -12.95
CA CYS A 105 -15.13 23.65 -12.19
C CYS A 105 -14.91 23.85 -10.68
N ARG A 106 -15.91 24.39 -9.97
CA ARG A 106 -15.83 24.57 -8.52
C ARG A 106 -15.70 23.25 -7.76
N PHE A 107 -16.24 22.18 -8.30
CA PHE A 107 -16.15 20.85 -7.69
C PHE A 107 -14.74 20.28 -7.77
N HIS A 108 -13.98 20.66 -8.79
CA HIS A 108 -12.58 20.23 -8.93
C HIS A 108 -11.75 20.64 -7.69
N HIS A 109 -11.96 21.86 -7.18
CA HIS A 109 -11.28 22.33 -5.98
C HIS A 109 -11.67 21.50 -4.75
N VAL A 110 -12.96 21.16 -4.62
CA VAL A 110 -13.44 20.32 -3.53
C VAL A 110 -12.82 18.93 -3.62
N TYR A 111 -12.78 18.34 -4.80
CA TYR A 111 -12.18 17.02 -5.00
C TYR A 111 -10.69 17.02 -4.71
N ASN A 112 -9.99 18.09 -5.10
CA ASN A 112 -8.58 18.27 -4.78
C ASN A 112 -8.34 18.35 -3.27
N GLU A 113 -9.16 19.11 -2.56
CA GLU A 113 -9.07 19.24 -1.10
C GLU A 113 -9.29 17.88 -0.43
N ILE A 114 -10.32 17.15 -0.83
CA ILE A 114 -10.63 15.84 -0.28
C ILE A 114 -9.47 14.86 -0.56
N SER A 115 -9.00 14.82 -1.80
CA SER A 115 -7.88 13.96 -2.17
C SER A 115 -6.63 14.28 -1.35
N GLN A 116 -6.36 15.57 -1.14
CA GLN A 116 -5.22 16.01 -0.36
C GLN A 116 -5.36 15.59 1.11
N LEU A 117 -6.55 15.75 1.69
CA LEU A 117 -6.81 15.31 3.07
C LEU A 117 -6.60 13.80 3.22
N VAL A 118 -7.07 13.01 2.26
CA VAL A 118 -6.89 11.56 2.29
C VAL A 118 -5.41 11.22 2.17
N ARG A 119 -4.68 11.83 1.24
CA ARG A 119 -3.24 11.58 1.07
C ARG A 119 -2.46 11.91 2.34
N GLU A 120 -2.75 13.05 2.97
CA GLU A 120 -2.10 13.46 4.21
C GLU A 120 -2.38 12.48 5.34
N LYS A 121 -3.63 12.02 5.46
CA LYS A 121 -3.99 11.05 6.47
C LYS A 121 -3.26 9.72 6.24
N LEU A 122 -3.24 9.23 5.01
CA LEU A 122 -2.54 8.00 4.65
C LEU A 122 -1.03 8.12 4.90
N GLU A 123 -0.45 9.29 4.62
CA GLU A 123 0.97 9.56 4.86
C GLU A 123 1.31 9.61 6.34
N SER A 124 0.35 9.99 7.19
CA SER A 124 0.57 10.09 8.63
C SER A 124 0.57 8.74 9.35
N VAL A 125 0.14 7.67 8.68
CA VAL A 125 0.06 6.34 9.26
C VAL A 125 1.22 5.48 8.72
N ASN A 126 1.98 4.87 9.63
CA ASN A 126 3.06 3.96 9.27
C ASN A 126 2.79 2.57 9.86
N PHE A 127 3.69 1.62 9.59
CA PHE A 127 3.50 0.23 9.99
C PHE A 127 4.12 -0.12 11.36
N SER A 128 4.73 0.85 12.03
CA SER A 128 5.29 0.62 13.39
C SER A 128 4.18 0.49 14.43
N ALA A 129 3.00 1.08 14.19
CA ALA A 129 1.89 1.07 15.14
C ALA A 129 1.37 -0.33 15.46
N GLY A 130 1.59 -1.30 14.56
CA GLY A 130 1.23 -2.70 14.80
C GLY A 130 2.01 -3.33 15.93
N THR A 131 3.24 -2.88 16.15
CA THR A 131 4.08 -3.38 17.24
C THR A 131 3.74 -2.75 18.59
N GLU A 132 3.20 -1.54 18.59
CA GLU A 132 2.79 -0.85 19.81
C GLU A 132 1.54 -1.46 20.43
N LYS A 133 0.60 -1.93 19.62
CA LYS A 133 -0.63 -2.57 20.11
C LYS A 133 -0.36 -3.87 20.87
N LYS A 134 0.74 -4.54 20.57
CA LYS A 134 1.13 -5.77 21.28
C LYS A 134 1.76 -5.50 22.64
N LYS A 135 2.21 -4.27 22.88
CA LYS A 135 2.80 -3.88 24.17
C LYS A 135 1.76 -3.41 25.19
N ASP A 136 0.57 -3.00 24.73
CA ASP A 136 -0.50 -2.49 25.58
C ASP A 136 -1.51 -3.56 26.01
N THR A 137 -1.30 -4.80 25.58
CA THR A 137 -2.06 -5.95 26.04
C THR A 137 -1.16 -6.91 26.79
#